data_f6ae7d0d2f9ee5c2d2540972a9ab1fcb
#
_entry.id   f6ae7d0d2f9ee5c2d2540972a9ab1fcb
#
_cell.length_a   1.000
_cell.length_b   1.000
_cell.length_c   1.000
_cell.angle_alpha   90.00
_cell.angle_beta   90.00
_cell.angle_gamma   90.00
#
_symmetry.space_group_name_H-M   'P 1'
#
loop_
_entity.id
_entity.type
_entity.pdbx_description
1 polymer ?
#
loop_
_entity_poly.entity_id
_entity_poly.type
_entity_poly.pdbx_seq_one_letter_code
_entity_poly.pdbx_strand_id
1 'polypeptide(L)'
;MREEVIRIERYNPCHRREWDEFVETAKNSSFLHRRAYMDYHSHRFADYSLMAYQGERLVALLPANREGNVLYSHRGLTYGGWIMPLRHFNVVVMLQVMDAAVSYLKADGISEMEYRAMPHIYHSYPAEEDLYALFRHGAELTVSNVSTTIDLRCPLHFNTGAKSSVACARKNGVVVAESDRWADYWQILSQLLKERYDATPVHSLEEMQLLKSRFPEQIRLYAAEKDGELLGGIVIYSIGGVLHSQYTAATPQGWQYRVIPAIYQYIIANAGKDSRYLDFGISNEDRGRYLNEGLVLQKCGMGGRAIVYNTYKITLR
;
A
#
# COMPACT_ATOMS: atom_id res chain seq x y z
N MET A 1 0.29 30.46 -26.89
CA MET A 1 -0.69 30.06 -25.87
C MET A 1 -0.15 30.56 -24.54
N ARG A 2 -0.94 31.28 -23.73
CA ARG A 2 -0.52 31.63 -22.38
C ARG A 2 -0.40 30.31 -21.60
N GLU A 3 0.76 30.04 -20.98
CA GLU A 3 0.88 28.93 -20.03
C GLU A 3 -0.11 29.20 -18.90
N GLU A 4 -1.09 28.33 -18.76
CA GLU A 4 -2.01 28.39 -17.63
C GLU A 4 -1.22 28.04 -16.36
N VAL A 5 -1.19 28.96 -15.42
CA VAL A 5 -0.45 28.83 -14.16
C VAL A 5 -1.11 27.73 -13.32
N ILE A 6 -0.29 26.89 -12.69
CA ILE A 6 -0.78 25.91 -11.74
C ILE A 6 -1.21 26.60 -10.43
N ARG A 7 -2.44 26.33 -10.01
CA ARG A 7 -3.02 26.78 -8.75
C ARG A 7 -3.14 25.59 -7.78
N ILE A 8 -2.69 25.76 -6.56
CA ILE A 8 -2.80 24.75 -5.51
C ILE A 8 -3.91 25.14 -4.54
N GLU A 9 -4.78 24.21 -4.25
CA GLU A 9 -5.84 24.35 -3.26
C GLU A 9 -5.77 23.21 -2.23
N ARG A 10 -6.21 23.49 -1.01
CA ARG A 10 -6.44 22.43 -0.04
C ARG A 10 -7.75 21.72 -0.34
N TYR A 11 -7.72 20.39 -0.19
CA TYR A 11 -8.96 19.62 -0.24
C TYR A 11 -9.98 20.15 0.76
N ASN A 12 -11.22 20.23 0.33
CA ASN A 12 -12.39 20.53 1.13
C ASN A 12 -13.46 19.45 0.87
N PRO A 13 -14.26 19.04 1.85
CA PRO A 13 -15.31 18.03 1.66
C PRO A 13 -16.30 18.29 0.52
N CYS A 14 -16.50 19.53 0.10
CA CYS A 14 -17.32 19.85 -1.09
C CYS A 14 -16.71 19.31 -2.40
N HIS A 15 -15.38 19.10 -2.46
CA HIS A 15 -14.67 18.52 -3.61
C HIS A 15 -14.59 16.99 -3.58
N ARG A 16 -15.27 16.31 -2.63
CA ARG A 16 -15.18 14.86 -2.47
C ARG A 16 -15.46 14.09 -3.76
N ARG A 17 -16.50 14.51 -4.49
CA ARG A 17 -16.87 13.86 -5.74
C ARG A 17 -15.78 14.02 -6.79
N GLU A 18 -15.29 15.23 -7.00
CA GLU A 18 -14.21 15.53 -7.94
C GLU A 18 -12.92 14.77 -7.59
N TRP A 19 -12.56 14.70 -6.30
CA TRP A 19 -11.45 13.91 -5.80
C TRP A 19 -11.58 12.43 -6.16
N ASP A 20 -12.71 11.81 -5.81
CA ASP A 20 -12.93 10.38 -6.02
C ASP A 20 -13.01 10.02 -7.51
N GLU A 21 -13.64 10.85 -8.36
CA GLU A 21 -13.69 10.70 -9.83
C GLU A 21 -12.25 10.79 -10.43
N PHE A 22 -11.41 11.69 -9.93
CA PHE A 22 -10.02 11.78 -10.36
C PHE A 22 -9.22 10.54 -9.98
N VAL A 23 -9.37 10.06 -8.75
CA VAL A 23 -8.72 8.82 -8.26
C VAL A 23 -9.08 7.61 -9.11
N GLU A 24 -10.33 7.50 -9.59
CA GLU A 24 -10.78 6.38 -10.42
C GLU A 24 -10.09 6.30 -11.79
N THR A 25 -9.71 7.44 -12.35
CA THR A 25 -9.15 7.53 -13.71
C THR A 25 -7.63 7.74 -13.74
N ALA A 26 -7.01 7.96 -12.59
CA ALA A 26 -5.59 8.22 -12.48
C ALA A 26 -4.73 6.98 -12.77
N LYS A 27 -3.52 7.21 -13.32
CA LYS A 27 -2.60 6.12 -13.72
C LYS A 27 -1.81 5.49 -12.56
N ASN A 28 -1.79 6.14 -11.39
CA ASN A 28 -1.07 5.71 -10.18
C ASN A 28 -1.91 5.92 -8.92
N SER A 29 -3.16 5.52 -8.96
CA SER A 29 -4.08 5.60 -7.82
C SER A 29 -4.46 4.22 -7.30
N SER A 30 -5.14 4.22 -6.16
CA SER A 30 -5.72 3.02 -5.56
C SER A 30 -6.95 3.37 -4.74
N PHE A 31 -7.71 2.36 -4.28
CA PHE A 31 -8.84 2.58 -3.39
C PHE A 31 -8.42 3.22 -2.04
N LEU A 32 -7.13 3.09 -1.65
CA LEU A 32 -6.58 3.76 -0.47
C LEU A 32 -6.65 5.28 -0.56
N HIS A 33 -6.67 5.84 -1.78
CA HIS A 33 -6.73 7.27 -2.04
C HIS A 33 -8.16 7.82 -2.15
N ARG A 34 -9.18 6.94 -2.15
CA ARG A 34 -10.58 7.40 -2.11
C ARG A 34 -10.89 8.00 -0.75
N ARG A 35 -11.71 9.03 -0.72
CA ARG A 35 -12.09 9.70 0.53
C ARG A 35 -12.80 8.75 1.50
N ALA A 36 -13.55 7.76 0.98
CA ALA A 36 -14.16 6.73 1.82
C ALA A 36 -13.14 5.89 2.61
N TYR A 37 -11.89 5.73 2.08
CA TYR A 37 -10.79 5.11 2.81
C TYR A 37 -10.05 6.14 3.67
N MET A 38 -9.63 7.28 3.11
CA MET A 38 -8.84 8.27 3.83
C MET A 38 -9.55 8.84 5.07
N ASP A 39 -10.86 9.06 4.97
CA ASP A 39 -11.63 9.70 6.04
C ASP A 39 -11.93 8.78 7.24
N TYR A 40 -11.75 7.44 7.14
CA TYR A 40 -12.08 6.55 8.27
C TYR A 40 -11.20 6.82 9.50
N HIS A 41 -9.99 7.30 9.28
CA HIS A 41 -9.01 7.58 10.34
C HIS A 41 -8.63 9.07 10.44
N SER A 42 -9.49 9.97 9.98
CA SER A 42 -9.28 11.43 10.03
C SER A 42 -9.04 11.96 11.45
N HIS A 43 -9.54 11.26 12.47
CA HIS A 43 -9.27 11.58 13.89
C HIS A 43 -7.80 11.39 14.30
N ARG A 44 -7.02 10.58 13.54
CA ARG A 44 -5.58 10.33 13.79
C ARG A 44 -4.68 11.20 12.93
N PHE A 45 -5.16 11.64 11.77
CA PHE A 45 -4.36 12.38 10.79
C PHE A 45 -5.09 13.63 10.35
N ALA A 46 -4.56 14.80 10.74
CA ALA A 46 -5.10 16.08 10.30
C ALA A 46 -4.91 16.24 8.80
N ASP A 47 -5.99 16.15 8.04
CA ASP A 47 -5.97 16.23 6.58
C ASP A 47 -5.36 17.54 6.09
N TYR A 48 -4.39 17.44 5.21
CA TYR A 48 -3.76 18.55 4.51
C TYR A 48 -3.60 18.23 3.02
N SER A 49 -4.49 17.40 2.48
CA SER A 49 -4.45 16.99 1.06
C SER A 49 -4.53 18.19 0.12
N LEU A 50 -3.79 18.13 -0.99
CA LEU A 50 -3.71 19.18 -1.98
C LEU A 50 -4.33 18.76 -3.30
N MET A 51 -4.93 19.73 -3.98
CA MET A 51 -5.49 19.64 -5.32
C MET A 51 -4.78 20.67 -6.22
N ALA A 52 -4.22 20.21 -7.34
CA ALA A 52 -3.51 21.06 -8.28
C ALA A 52 -4.39 21.28 -9.52
N TYR A 53 -4.63 22.52 -9.88
CA TYR A 53 -5.44 22.92 -11.03
C TYR A 53 -4.60 23.65 -12.07
N GLN A 54 -4.88 23.36 -13.35
CA GLN A 54 -4.40 24.14 -14.48
C GLN A 54 -5.63 24.81 -15.14
N GLY A 55 -5.78 26.12 -14.95
CA GLY A 55 -7.08 26.77 -15.17
C GLY A 55 -8.14 26.17 -14.26
N GLU A 56 -9.24 25.68 -14.85
CA GLU A 56 -10.31 24.99 -14.12
C GLU A 56 -10.14 23.47 -14.08
N ARG A 57 -9.13 22.93 -14.74
CA ARG A 57 -8.91 21.49 -14.82
C ARG A 57 -8.06 20.99 -13.66
N LEU A 58 -8.59 20.04 -12.89
CA LEU A 58 -7.81 19.28 -11.91
C LEU A 58 -6.76 18.44 -12.63
N VAL A 59 -5.48 18.59 -12.26
CA VAL A 59 -4.34 17.94 -12.94
C VAL A 59 -3.52 17.04 -12.03
N ALA A 60 -3.59 17.20 -10.71
CA ALA A 60 -2.96 16.28 -9.77
C ALA A 60 -3.58 16.38 -8.38
N LEU A 61 -3.48 15.29 -7.61
CA LEU A 61 -3.86 15.24 -6.19
C LEU A 61 -2.66 14.82 -5.35
N LEU A 62 -2.52 15.39 -4.15
CA LEU A 62 -1.57 14.92 -3.16
C LEU A 62 -2.33 14.56 -1.87
N PRO A 63 -2.60 13.27 -1.60
CA PRO A 63 -3.04 12.85 -0.29
C PRO A 63 -2.00 13.24 0.75
N ALA A 64 -2.38 14.02 1.75
CA ALA A 64 -1.42 14.49 2.74
C ALA A 64 -2.05 14.72 4.11
N ASN A 65 -1.21 14.64 5.15
CA ASN A 65 -1.50 15.12 6.49
C ASN A 65 -0.37 16.00 6.99
N ARG A 66 -0.67 16.90 7.92
CA ARG A 66 0.30 17.81 8.52
C ARG A 66 0.51 17.52 9.99
N GLU A 67 1.76 17.59 10.44
CA GLU A 67 2.15 17.62 11.85
C GLU A 67 3.17 18.73 12.05
N GLY A 68 2.80 19.76 12.78
CA GLY A 68 3.64 20.94 12.97
C GLY A 68 3.94 21.66 11.65
N ASN A 69 5.23 21.74 11.31
CA ASN A 69 5.74 22.33 10.09
C ASN A 69 6.18 21.30 9.04
N VAL A 70 5.78 20.03 9.20
CA VAL A 70 6.08 18.93 8.27
C VAL A 70 4.81 18.47 7.57
N LEU A 71 4.87 18.37 6.25
CA LEU A 71 3.86 17.71 5.42
C LEU A 71 4.26 16.26 5.18
N TYR A 72 3.34 15.34 5.37
CA TYR A 72 3.52 13.94 5.02
C TYR A 72 2.60 13.59 3.85
N SER A 73 3.11 12.87 2.85
CA SER A 73 2.26 12.33 1.79
C SER A 73 1.45 11.13 2.30
N HIS A 74 0.74 11.36 3.35
CA HIS A 74 -0.20 10.65 4.19
C HIS A 74 0.37 9.46 4.99
N ARG A 75 0.65 9.69 6.28
CA ARG A 75 1.15 8.66 7.21
C ARG A 75 0.20 7.47 7.43
N GLY A 76 -1.10 7.68 7.25
CA GLY A 76 -2.12 6.64 7.39
C GLY A 76 -2.27 5.72 6.17
N LEU A 77 -1.47 5.90 5.11
CA LEU A 77 -1.49 5.09 3.91
C LEU A 77 -0.20 4.28 3.76
N THR A 78 -0.27 3.14 3.09
CA THR A 78 0.90 2.31 2.78
C THR A 78 1.92 3.07 1.94
N TYR A 79 1.44 3.86 0.98
CA TYR A 79 2.16 4.78 0.12
C TYR A 79 1.24 5.97 -0.23
N GLY A 80 1.83 7.05 -0.68
CA GLY A 80 1.12 8.27 -1.07
C GLY A 80 1.74 8.84 -2.33
N GLY A 81 2.10 10.13 -2.29
CA GLY A 81 2.66 10.85 -3.42
C GLY A 81 1.61 11.46 -4.33
N TRP A 82 2.09 12.14 -5.38
CA TRP A 82 1.21 12.77 -6.35
C TRP A 82 0.43 11.73 -7.16
N ILE A 83 -0.88 11.87 -7.20
CA ILE A 83 -1.77 11.10 -8.07
C ILE A 83 -1.92 11.86 -9.36
N MET A 84 -1.64 11.20 -10.48
CA MET A 84 -1.50 11.81 -11.79
C MET A 84 -2.46 11.18 -12.81
N PRO A 85 -3.08 11.99 -13.69
CA PRO A 85 -4.00 11.47 -14.71
C PRO A 85 -3.23 10.78 -15.84
N LEU A 86 -3.91 9.88 -16.55
CA LEU A 86 -3.32 9.19 -17.69
C LEU A 86 -3.10 10.12 -18.90
N ARG A 87 -3.97 11.12 -19.07
CA ARG A 87 -3.96 11.99 -20.26
C ARG A 87 -3.65 13.43 -19.90
N HIS A 88 -3.06 14.17 -20.85
CA HIS A 88 -2.79 15.61 -20.72
C HIS A 88 -1.91 15.95 -19.51
N PHE A 89 -1.02 15.03 -19.15
CA PHE A 89 -0.07 15.18 -18.06
C PHE A 89 1.29 14.58 -18.47
N ASN A 90 2.34 15.24 -18.10
CA ASN A 90 3.72 14.80 -18.37
C ASN A 90 4.68 15.43 -17.34
N VAL A 91 5.97 15.13 -17.46
CA VAL A 91 6.98 15.61 -16.53
C VAL A 91 7.09 17.14 -16.47
N VAL A 92 6.78 17.85 -17.54
CA VAL A 92 6.81 19.34 -17.56
C VAL A 92 5.69 19.90 -16.67
N VAL A 93 4.48 19.36 -16.80
CA VAL A 93 3.34 19.72 -15.92
C VAL A 93 3.65 19.33 -14.47
N MET A 94 4.27 18.17 -14.24
CA MET A 94 4.63 17.74 -12.88
C MET A 94 5.64 18.71 -12.23
N LEU A 95 6.62 19.21 -12.98
CA LEU A 95 7.55 20.23 -12.45
C LEU A 95 6.80 21.52 -12.05
N GLN A 96 5.88 21.99 -12.88
CA GLN A 96 5.05 23.16 -12.57
C GLN A 96 4.17 22.92 -11.32
N VAL A 97 3.58 21.73 -11.20
CA VAL A 97 2.80 21.31 -10.01
C VAL A 97 3.68 21.33 -8.76
N MET A 98 4.91 20.78 -8.84
CA MET A 98 5.81 20.73 -7.71
C MET A 98 6.30 22.13 -7.31
N ASP A 99 6.65 22.99 -8.27
CA ASP A 99 7.05 24.38 -8.02
C ASP A 99 5.94 25.17 -7.31
N ALA A 100 4.70 25.03 -7.81
CA ALA A 100 3.53 25.67 -7.21
C ALA A 100 3.24 25.14 -5.80
N ALA A 101 3.33 23.81 -5.61
CA ALA A 101 3.11 23.18 -4.31
C ALA A 101 4.17 23.59 -3.28
N VAL A 102 5.45 23.61 -3.66
CA VAL A 102 6.54 24.10 -2.80
C VAL A 102 6.30 25.55 -2.38
N SER A 103 5.93 26.40 -3.33
CA SER A 103 5.65 27.82 -3.05
C SER A 103 4.46 27.98 -2.10
N TYR A 104 3.37 27.23 -2.34
CA TYR A 104 2.18 27.23 -1.52
C TYR A 104 2.48 26.77 -0.07
N LEU A 105 3.20 25.64 0.07
CA LEU A 105 3.56 25.06 1.37
C LEU A 105 4.45 25.99 2.18
N LYS A 106 5.45 26.64 1.54
CA LYS A 106 6.30 27.63 2.20
C LYS A 106 5.51 28.81 2.73
N ALA A 107 4.56 29.33 1.95
CA ALA A 107 3.71 30.44 2.35
C ALA A 107 2.83 30.08 3.56
N ASP A 108 2.47 28.80 3.73
CA ASP A 108 1.70 28.28 4.89
C ASP A 108 2.61 27.79 6.05
N GLY A 109 3.92 28.08 6.01
CA GLY A 109 4.86 27.79 7.09
C GLY A 109 5.29 26.31 7.18
N ILE A 110 5.11 25.52 6.12
CA ILE A 110 5.68 24.19 6.01
C ILE A 110 7.15 24.31 5.60
N SER A 111 8.04 23.69 6.36
CA SER A 111 9.48 23.73 6.09
C SER A 111 10.03 22.42 5.54
N GLU A 112 9.25 21.34 5.62
CA GLU A 112 9.69 20.00 5.25
C GLU A 112 8.54 19.17 4.69
N MET A 113 8.83 18.33 3.70
CA MET A 113 7.88 17.32 3.19
C MET A 113 8.53 15.93 3.24
N GLU A 114 7.87 14.97 3.90
CA GLU A 114 8.16 13.55 3.81
C GLU A 114 7.24 12.92 2.75
N TYR A 115 7.86 12.40 1.69
CA TYR A 115 7.16 11.91 0.51
C TYR A 115 7.36 10.39 0.35
N ARG A 116 6.29 9.62 0.52
CA ARG A 116 6.28 8.17 0.30
C ARG A 116 5.83 7.88 -1.12
N ALA A 117 6.79 7.57 -1.99
CA ALA A 117 6.48 7.28 -3.38
C ALA A 117 5.68 5.97 -3.51
N MET A 118 4.70 5.98 -4.41
CA MET A 118 3.98 4.76 -4.78
C MET A 118 4.91 3.86 -5.61
N PRO A 119 5.13 2.58 -5.23
CA PRO A 119 5.98 1.68 -6.03
C PRO A 119 5.38 1.41 -7.42
N HIS A 120 6.23 1.33 -8.44
CA HIS A 120 5.84 1.21 -9.85
C HIS A 120 4.89 0.04 -10.15
N ILE A 121 4.94 -1.06 -9.37
CA ILE A 121 4.06 -2.22 -9.58
C ILE A 121 2.57 -1.88 -9.41
N TYR A 122 2.24 -0.84 -8.64
CA TYR A 122 0.88 -0.37 -8.40
C TYR A 122 0.39 0.60 -9.46
N HIS A 123 1.26 1.06 -10.37
CA HIS A 123 0.87 1.92 -11.46
C HIS A 123 0.14 1.13 -12.55
N SER A 124 -0.95 1.68 -13.08
CA SER A 124 -1.66 1.15 -14.24
C SER A 124 -0.92 1.48 -15.56
N TYR A 125 -0.12 2.54 -15.54
CA TYR A 125 0.73 3.01 -16.63
C TYR A 125 1.98 3.66 -16.04
N PRO A 126 3.14 3.81 -16.78
CA PRO A 126 4.32 4.51 -16.26
C PRO A 126 3.98 5.87 -15.65
N ALA A 127 4.38 6.10 -14.40
CA ALA A 127 3.97 7.24 -13.58
C ALA A 127 5.03 7.62 -12.55
N GLU A 128 6.23 7.96 -13.03
CA GLU A 128 7.38 8.35 -12.19
C GLU A 128 7.80 9.79 -12.43
N GLU A 129 6.92 10.64 -12.96
CA GLU A 129 7.16 12.06 -13.17
C GLU A 129 7.44 12.80 -11.87
N ASP A 130 6.80 12.36 -10.78
CA ASP A 130 7.01 12.86 -9.43
C ASP A 130 8.42 12.55 -8.91
N LEU A 131 8.98 11.39 -9.22
CA LEU A 131 10.35 11.03 -8.82
C LEU A 131 11.39 11.96 -9.47
N TYR A 132 11.17 12.32 -10.74
CA TYR A 132 12.02 13.30 -11.39
C TYR A 132 11.86 14.71 -10.78
N ALA A 133 10.64 15.10 -10.45
CA ALA A 133 10.38 16.38 -9.79
C ALA A 133 11.02 16.43 -8.39
N LEU A 134 10.96 15.34 -7.62
CA LEU A 134 11.66 15.20 -6.35
C LEU A 134 13.16 15.40 -6.49
N PHE A 135 13.78 14.73 -7.49
CA PHE A 135 15.22 14.90 -7.78
C PHE A 135 15.57 16.35 -8.10
N ARG A 136 14.77 17.04 -8.94
CA ARG A 136 14.98 18.43 -9.31
C ARG A 136 14.87 19.39 -8.12
N HIS A 137 14.06 19.05 -7.11
CA HIS A 137 13.93 19.81 -5.85
C HIS A 137 14.91 19.37 -4.76
N GLY A 138 15.93 18.56 -5.09
CA GLY A 138 16.97 18.15 -4.15
C GLY A 138 16.46 17.23 -3.02
N ALA A 139 15.43 16.44 -3.30
CA ALA A 139 14.91 15.47 -2.33
C ALA A 139 15.95 14.40 -2.00
N GLU A 140 16.05 14.07 -0.72
CA GLU A 140 16.95 13.05 -0.20
C GLU A 140 16.17 11.74 0.03
N LEU A 141 16.72 10.60 -0.41
CA LEU A 141 16.19 9.28 -0.07
C LEU A 141 16.51 8.97 1.40
N THR A 142 15.50 8.94 2.25
CA THR A 142 15.66 8.75 3.70
C THR A 142 15.27 7.36 4.19
N VAL A 143 14.37 6.67 3.46
CA VAL A 143 13.95 5.29 3.76
C VAL A 143 13.84 4.51 2.45
N SER A 144 14.39 3.30 2.44
CA SER A 144 14.19 2.34 1.36
C SER A 144 13.90 0.98 1.97
N ASN A 145 12.64 0.55 1.87
CA ASN A 145 12.21 -0.76 2.37
C ASN A 145 12.13 -1.76 1.22
N VAL A 146 12.67 -2.96 1.44
CA VAL A 146 12.56 -4.06 0.48
C VAL A 146 11.24 -4.78 0.68
N SER A 147 10.40 -4.80 -0.33
CA SER A 147 9.29 -5.73 -0.46
C SER A 147 9.65 -6.86 -1.41
N THR A 148 8.93 -7.96 -1.33
CA THR A 148 9.11 -9.11 -2.20
C THR A 148 7.83 -9.34 -2.99
N THR A 149 7.95 -9.43 -4.33
CA THR A 149 6.81 -9.45 -5.25
C THR A 149 6.95 -10.56 -6.28
N ILE A 150 5.86 -11.26 -6.59
CA ILE A 150 5.76 -12.20 -7.69
C ILE A 150 5.13 -11.50 -8.89
N ASP A 151 5.75 -11.60 -10.07
CA ASP A 151 5.08 -11.29 -11.35
C ASP A 151 4.19 -12.48 -11.74
N LEU A 152 2.86 -12.31 -11.63
CA LEU A 152 1.89 -13.37 -11.86
C LEU A 152 1.69 -13.69 -13.35
N ARG A 153 2.21 -12.86 -14.25
CA ARG A 153 2.21 -13.12 -15.70
C ARG A 153 3.28 -14.14 -16.10
N CYS A 154 4.36 -14.24 -15.32
CA CYS A 154 5.45 -15.21 -15.49
C CYS A 154 5.97 -15.70 -14.12
N PRO A 155 5.14 -16.37 -13.32
CA PRO A 155 5.47 -16.69 -11.93
C PRO A 155 6.60 -17.71 -11.84
N LEU A 156 7.57 -17.44 -10.98
CA LEU A 156 8.59 -18.41 -10.62
C LEU A 156 7.98 -19.51 -9.73
N HIS A 157 8.44 -20.73 -9.93
CA HIS A 157 8.00 -21.86 -9.11
C HIS A 157 8.49 -21.73 -7.66
N PHE A 158 7.67 -22.18 -6.73
CA PHE A 158 8.10 -22.40 -5.36
C PHE A 158 9.32 -23.31 -5.31
N ASN A 159 10.29 -22.97 -4.49
CA ASN A 159 11.46 -23.83 -4.25
C ASN A 159 11.06 -25.11 -3.48
N THR A 160 12.01 -26.04 -3.32
CA THR A 160 11.77 -27.32 -2.64
C THR A 160 11.22 -27.14 -1.23
N GLY A 161 11.71 -26.17 -0.45
CA GLY A 161 11.25 -25.90 0.91
C GLY A 161 9.81 -25.39 0.96
N ALA A 162 9.44 -24.45 0.09
CA ALA A 162 8.08 -23.95 0.01
C ALA A 162 7.11 -25.02 -0.51
N LYS A 163 7.50 -25.84 -1.51
CA LYS A 163 6.71 -27.00 -1.97
C LYS A 163 6.49 -28.03 -0.85
N SER A 164 7.55 -28.33 -0.07
CA SER A 164 7.44 -29.21 1.10
C SER A 164 6.49 -28.65 2.15
N SER A 165 6.48 -27.34 2.36
CA SER A 165 5.57 -26.68 3.29
C SER A 165 4.11 -26.83 2.85
N VAL A 166 3.81 -26.60 1.58
CA VAL A 166 2.47 -26.82 1.01
C VAL A 166 2.04 -28.29 1.14
N ALA A 167 2.94 -29.23 0.85
CA ALA A 167 2.68 -30.66 0.99
C ALA A 167 2.39 -31.05 2.46
N CYS A 168 3.11 -30.43 3.43
CA CYS A 168 2.88 -30.61 4.86
C CYS A 168 1.46 -30.17 5.25
N ALA A 169 1.03 -28.96 4.85
CA ALA A 169 -0.32 -28.49 5.14
C ALA A 169 -1.39 -29.45 4.58
N ARG A 170 -1.25 -29.84 3.32
CA ARG A 170 -2.17 -30.78 2.67
C ARG A 170 -2.21 -32.15 3.36
N LYS A 171 -1.05 -32.70 3.73
CA LYS A 171 -0.96 -34.00 4.43
C LYS A 171 -1.68 -33.96 5.79
N ASN A 172 -1.68 -32.80 6.45
CA ASN A 172 -2.36 -32.61 7.74
C ASN A 172 -3.86 -32.28 7.60
N GLY A 173 -4.42 -32.35 6.39
CA GLY A 173 -5.85 -32.11 6.15
C GLY A 173 -6.25 -30.63 6.22
N VAL A 174 -5.28 -29.70 6.03
CA VAL A 174 -5.58 -28.26 6.01
C VAL A 174 -6.34 -27.92 4.73
N VAL A 175 -7.45 -27.20 4.89
CA VAL A 175 -8.24 -26.63 3.79
C VAL A 175 -8.02 -25.12 3.75
N VAL A 176 -7.86 -24.56 2.55
CA VAL A 176 -7.71 -23.12 2.35
C VAL A 176 -8.85 -22.60 1.50
N ALA A 177 -9.47 -21.50 1.93
CA ALA A 177 -10.55 -20.82 1.22
C ALA A 177 -10.57 -19.32 1.52
N GLU A 178 -11.33 -18.54 0.75
CA GLU A 178 -11.77 -17.21 1.15
C GLU A 178 -12.73 -17.36 2.33
N SER A 179 -12.66 -16.48 3.32
CA SER A 179 -13.35 -16.61 4.61
C SER A 179 -13.85 -15.26 5.12
N ASP A 180 -14.98 -15.31 5.84
CA ASP A 180 -15.53 -14.16 6.56
C ASP A 180 -15.32 -14.25 8.08
N ARG A 181 -14.44 -15.14 8.54
CA ARG A 181 -14.10 -15.31 9.97
C ARG A 181 -13.15 -14.22 10.47
N TRP A 182 -13.53 -12.96 10.26
CA TRP A 182 -12.70 -11.79 10.60
C TRP A 182 -12.38 -11.70 12.09
N ALA A 183 -13.36 -11.97 12.96
CA ALA A 183 -13.16 -11.89 14.41
C ALA A 183 -12.15 -12.93 14.91
N ASP A 184 -12.28 -14.18 14.47
CA ASP A 184 -11.34 -15.25 14.84
C ASP A 184 -9.93 -14.96 14.33
N TYR A 185 -9.82 -14.48 13.08
CA TYR A 185 -8.54 -14.12 12.52
C TYR A 185 -7.89 -12.93 13.25
N TRP A 186 -8.68 -11.93 13.66
CA TRP A 186 -8.16 -10.77 14.39
C TRP A 186 -7.63 -11.13 15.77
N GLN A 187 -8.22 -12.15 16.44
CA GLN A 187 -7.67 -12.70 17.69
C GLN A 187 -6.29 -13.33 17.45
N ILE A 188 -6.14 -14.16 16.40
CA ILE A 188 -4.85 -14.78 16.04
C ILE A 188 -3.80 -13.68 15.73
N LEU A 189 -4.17 -12.68 14.92
CA LEU A 189 -3.29 -11.59 14.54
C LEU A 189 -2.85 -10.76 15.77
N SER A 190 -3.79 -10.39 16.63
CA SER A 190 -3.54 -9.59 17.84
C SER A 190 -2.65 -10.35 18.82
N GLN A 191 -2.90 -11.63 19.03
CA GLN A 191 -2.07 -12.47 19.88
C GLN A 191 -0.64 -12.57 19.34
N LEU A 192 -0.48 -12.86 18.04
CA LEU A 192 0.83 -12.96 17.39
C LEU A 192 1.64 -11.68 17.52
N LEU A 193 1.01 -10.52 17.26
CA LEU A 193 1.69 -9.22 17.34
C LEU A 193 2.07 -8.88 18.79
N LYS A 194 1.21 -9.17 19.74
CA LYS A 194 1.51 -8.95 21.17
C LYS A 194 2.66 -9.81 21.65
N GLU A 195 2.66 -11.12 21.30
CA GLU A 195 3.68 -12.05 21.76
C GLU A 195 5.07 -11.80 21.13
N ARG A 196 5.11 -11.43 19.83
CA ARG A 196 6.39 -11.32 19.11
C ARG A 196 6.96 -9.90 19.09
N TYR A 197 6.11 -8.88 19.14
CA TYR A 197 6.53 -7.50 18.87
C TYR A 197 6.06 -6.51 19.95
N ASP A 198 5.33 -6.97 20.97
CA ASP A 198 4.65 -6.11 21.95
C ASP A 198 3.82 -5.00 21.28
N ALA A 199 3.16 -5.35 20.20
CA ALA A 199 2.41 -4.45 19.33
C ALA A 199 0.95 -4.87 19.16
N THR A 200 0.12 -3.96 18.64
CA THR A 200 -1.26 -4.23 18.22
C THR A 200 -1.39 -4.02 16.70
N PRO A 201 -2.40 -4.63 16.05
CA PRO A 201 -2.71 -4.33 14.65
C PRO A 201 -2.92 -2.81 14.46
N VAL A 202 -2.50 -2.28 13.31
CA VAL A 202 -2.70 -0.86 12.95
C VAL A 202 -4.19 -0.51 12.85
N HIS A 203 -5.01 -1.46 12.40
CA HIS A 203 -6.47 -1.35 12.36
C HIS A 203 -7.08 -2.15 13.50
N SER A 204 -8.15 -1.62 14.12
CA SER A 204 -9.01 -2.44 14.98
C SER A 204 -9.86 -3.41 14.13
N LEU A 205 -10.49 -4.39 14.76
CA LEU A 205 -11.44 -5.29 14.08
C LEU A 205 -12.60 -4.49 13.46
N GLU A 206 -13.14 -3.53 14.21
CA GLU A 206 -14.24 -2.68 13.77
C GLU A 206 -13.84 -1.81 12.57
N GLU A 207 -12.64 -1.23 12.60
CA GLU A 207 -12.09 -0.48 11.47
C GLU A 207 -11.94 -1.37 10.23
N MET A 208 -11.43 -2.59 10.39
CA MET A 208 -11.28 -3.52 9.27
C MET A 208 -12.63 -3.98 8.71
N GLN A 209 -13.62 -4.26 9.56
CA GLN A 209 -14.97 -4.59 9.13
C GLN A 209 -15.64 -3.42 8.40
N LEU A 210 -15.46 -2.19 8.88
CA LEU A 210 -15.91 -0.98 8.20
C LEU A 210 -15.26 -0.84 6.82
N LEU A 211 -13.93 -1.02 6.73
CA LEU A 211 -13.22 -0.95 5.45
C LEU A 211 -13.66 -2.06 4.49
N LYS A 212 -13.82 -3.30 4.97
CA LYS A 212 -14.37 -4.41 4.19
C LYS A 212 -15.78 -4.10 3.67
N SER A 213 -16.64 -3.50 4.47
CA SER A 213 -17.99 -3.11 4.04
C SER A 213 -17.99 -2.04 2.95
N ARG A 214 -17.01 -1.11 2.98
CA ARG A 214 -16.85 -0.05 1.97
C ARG A 214 -16.16 -0.54 0.69
N PHE A 215 -15.29 -1.55 0.82
CA PHE A 215 -14.43 -2.06 -0.25
C PHE A 215 -14.49 -3.60 -0.33
N PRO A 216 -15.69 -4.18 -0.54
CA PRO A 216 -15.89 -5.63 -0.46
C PRO A 216 -15.10 -6.41 -1.52
N GLU A 217 -14.87 -5.82 -2.69
CA GLU A 217 -14.11 -6.46 -3.76
C GLU A 217 -12.59 -6.34 -3.58
N GLN A 218 -12.15 -5.31 -2.86
CA GLN A 218 -10.72 -5.00 -2.69
C GLN A 218 -10.11 -5.65 -1.45
N ILE A 219 -10.90 -5.89 -0.41
CA ILE A 219 -10.40 -6.41 0.88
C ILE A 219 -10.95 -7.81 1.10
N ARG A 220 -10.07 -8.81 1.14
CA ARG A 220 -10.43 -10.22 1.30
C ARG A 220 -9.56 -10.89 2.35
N LEU A 221 -10.15 -11.82 3.10
CA LEU A 221 -9.43 -12.71 4.00
C LEU A 221 -9.37 -14.12 3.38
N TYR A 222 -8.17 -14.65 3.24
CA TYR A 222 -7.94 -16.06 2.90
C TYR A 222 -7.47 -16.80 4.13
N ALA A 223 -8.14 -17.87 4.48
CA ALA A 223 -7.93 -18.60 5.72
C ALA A 223 -7.58 -20.07 5.49
N ALA A 224 -6.79 -20.62 6.39
CA ALA A 224 -6.49 -22.03 6.49
C ALA A 224 -7.19 -22.63 7.71
N GLU A 225 -7.96 -23.68 7.51
CA GLU A 225 -8.76 -24.35 8.54
C GLU A 225 -8.50 -25.84 8.55
N LYS A 226 -8.69 -26.45 9.71
CA LYS A 226 -8.72 -27.89 9.89
C LYS A 226 -9.72 -28.26 10.97
N ASP A 227 -10.60 -29.23 10.69
CA ASP A 227 -11.62 -29.75 11.63
C ASP A 227 -12.47 -28.61 12.26
N GLY A 228 -12.75 -27.54 11.51
CA GLY A 228 -13.48 -26.35 11.95
C GLY A 228 -12.65 -25.31 12.72
N GLU A 229 -11.39 -25.59 13.03
CA GLU A 229 -10.50 -24.66 13.69
C GLU A 229 -9.76 -23.78 12.68
N LEU A 230 -9.69 -22.46 12.93
CA LEU A 230 -8.92 -21.52 12.14
C LEU A 230 -7.45 -21.59 12.56
N LEU A 231 -6.58 -21.95 11.61
CA LEU A 231 -5.14 -22.13 11.84
C LEU A 231 -4.31 -20.90 11.47
N GLY A 232 -4.87 -20.02 10.63
CA GLY A 232 -4.21 -18.80 10.19
C GLY A 232 -4.86 -18.22 8.96
N GLY A 233 -4.38 -17.06 8.54
CA GLY A 233 -4.94 -16.35 7.38
C GLY A 233 -4.04 -15.27 6.84
N ILE A 234 -4.44 -14.73 5.70
CA ILE A 234 -3.81 -13.60 5.02
C ILE A 234 -4.91 -12.65 4.56
N VAL A 235 -4.82 -11.39 4.99
CA VAL A 235 -5.65 -10.32 4.45
C VAL A 235 -5.00 -9.77 3.20
N ILE A 236 -5.72 -9.79 2.09
CA ILE A 236 -5.28 -9.26 0.79
C ILE A 236 -6.02 -7.97 0.49
N TYR A 237 -5.26 -6.97 0.08
CA TYR A 237 -5.77 -5.76 -0.56
C TYR A 237 -5.53 -5.86 -2.08
N SER A 238 -6.62 -5.85 -2.87
CA SER A 238 -6.55 -5.83 -4.34
C SER A 238 -6.43 -4.40 -4.83
N ILE A 239 -5.28 -4.03 -5.38
CA ILE A 239 -4.91 -2.66 -5.73
C ILE A 239 -4.41 -2.62 -7.17
N GLY A 240 -5.21 -2.12 -8.11
CA GLY A 240 -4.74 -1.84 -9.47
C GLY A 240 -4.09 -3.04 -10.20
N GLY A 241 -4.54 -4.26 -9.92
CA GLY A 241 -3.94 -5.50 -10.45
C GLY A 241 -2.77 -6.04 -9.61
N VAL A 242 -2.61 -5.55 -8.38
CA VAL A 242 -1.68 -6.09 -7.39
C VAL A 242 -2.47 -6.67 -6.21
N LEU A 243 -2.15 -7.88 -5.82
CA LEU A 243 -2.61 -8.51 -4.58
C LEU A 243 -1.59 -8.19 -3.48
N HIS A 244 -1.89 -7.22 -2.64
CA HIS A 244 -1.01 -6.82 -1.52
C HIS A 244 -1.37 -7.55 -0.24
N SER A 245 -0.37 -8.18 0.37
CA SER A 245 -0.51 -8.89 1.65
C SER A 245 -0.46 -7.90 2.81
N GLN A 246 -1.64 -7.47 3.27
CA GLN A 246 -1.77 -6.45 4.33
C GLN A 246 -1.46 -7.02 5.71
N TYR A 247 -1.96 -8.22 6.02
CA TYR A 247 -1.73 -8.92 7.28
C TYR A 247 -1.54 -10.41 7.03
N THR A 248 -0.61 -11.02 7.76
CA THR A 248 -0.32 -12.46 7.72
C THR A 248 -0.13 -12.97 9.14
N ALA A 249 -0.95 -13.91 9.58
CA ALA A 249 -0.85 -14.50 10.90
C ALA A 249 -1.28 -15.98 10.89
N ALA A 250 -0.69 -16.75 11.81
CA ALA A 250 -1.07 -18.13 12.05
C ALA A 250 -0.92 -18.47 13.54
N THR A 251 -1.72 -19.44 14.00
CA THR A 251 -1.58 -20.02 15.33
C THR A 251 -0.28 -20.85 15.46
N PRO A 252 0.18 -21.21 16.66
CA PRO A 252 1.29 -22.14 16.83
C PRO A 252 1.12 -23.45 16.05
N GLN A 253 -0.09 -24.01 16.01
CA GLN A 253 -0.38 -25.20 15.24
C GLN A 253 -0.36 -24.92 13.73
N GLY A 254 -0.86 -23.73 13.29
CA GLY A 254 -0.77 -23.29 11.90
C GLY A 254 0.69 -23.18 11.42
N TRP A 255 1.60 -22.71 12.29
CA TRP A 255 3.03 -22.71 11.97
C TRP A 255 3.62 -24.13 11.86
N GLN A 256 3.20 -25.06 12.73
CA GLN A 256 3.61 -26.48 12.64
C GLN A 256 3.13 -27.11 11.34
N TYR A 257 1.91 -26.85 10.93
CA TYR A 257 1.33 -27.33 9.66
C TYR A 257 1.75 -26.52 8.44
N ARG A 258 2.53 -25.43 8.64
CA ARG A 258 3.11 -24.60 7.59
C ARG A 258 2.05 -23.99 6.66
N VAL A 259 0.95 -23.48 7.24
CA VAL A 259 -0.22 -23.03 6.48
C VAL A 259 0.02 -21.83 5.57
N ILE A 260 0.96 -20.92 5.90
CA ILE A 260 1.17 -19.67 5.16
C ILE A 260 1.56 -19.91 3.71
N PRO A 261 2.55 -20.76 3.35
CA PRO A 261 2.83 -21.07 1.95
C PRO A 261 1.65 -21.74 1.21
N ALA A 262 0.81 -22.52 1.92
CA ALA A 262 -0.38 -23.12 1.31
C ALA A 262 -1.44 -22.06 0.99
N ILE A 263 -1.65 -21.06 1.87
CA ILE A 263 -2.55 -19.94 1.62
C ILE A 263 -2.06 -19.13 0.41
N TYR A 264 -0.77 -18.79 0.34
CA TYR A 264 -0.22 -18.08 -0.82
C TYR A 264 -0.36 -18.88 -2.12
N GLN A 265 -0.14 -20.20 -2.08
CA GLN A 265 -0.37 -21.04 -3.27
C GLN A 265 -1.84 -20.98 -3.73
N TYR A 266 -2.78 -21.03 -2.78
CA TYR A 266 -4.20 -20.90 -3.07
C TYR A 266 -4.54 -19.53 -3.69
N ILE A 267 -4.03 -18.43 -3.11
CA ILE A 267 -4.24 -17.07 -3.62
C ILE A 267 -3.72 -16.95 -5.06
N ILE A 268 -2.50 -17.42 -5.33
CA ILE A 268 -1.90 -17.38 -6.68
C ILE A 268 -2.76 -18.15 -7.67
N ALA A 269 -3.25 -19.33 -7.30
CA ALA A 269 -4.02 -20.20 -8.19
C ALA A 269 -5.44 -19.68 -8.48
N ASN A 270 -6.05 -18.96 -7.55
CA ASN A 270 -7.47 -18.54 -7.62
C ASN A 270 -7.65 -17.05 -7.87
N ALA A 271 -7.08 -16.20 -7.01
CA ALA A 271 -7.19 -14.75 -7.10
C ALA A 271 -6.13 -14.11 -8.02
N GLY A 272 -5.03 -14.82 -8.29
CA GLY A 272 -3.92 -14.32 -9.10
C GLY A 272 -4.19 -14.23 -10.60
N LYS A 273 -5.24 -14.90 -11.11
CA LYS A 273 -5.50 -15.04 -12.55
C LYS A 273 -5.70 -13.70 -13.26
N ASP A 274 -6.36 -12.75 -12.60
CA ASP A 274 -6.68 -11.43 -13.13
C ASP A 274 -5.75 -10.33 -12.59
N SER A 275 -4.67 -10.73 -11.89
CA SER A 275 -3.72 -9.83 -11.25
C SER A 275 -2.36 -9.90 -11.93
N ARG A 276 -1.66 -8.74 -11.94
CA ARG A 276 -0.29 -8.66 -12.49
C ARG A 276 0.77 -9.09 -11.49
N TYR A 277 0.55 -8.75 -10.22
CA TYR A 277 1.53 -8.96 -9.16
C TYR A 277 0.88 -9.48 -7.88
N LEU A 278 1.65 -10.26 -7.12
CA LEU A 278 1.39 -10.52 -5.70
C LEU A 278 2.56 -9.95 -4.91
N ASP A 279 2.27 -9.00 -4.03
CA ASP A 279 3.24 -8.33 -3.17
C ASP A 279 3.10 -8.81 -1.73
N PHE A 280 4.15 -9.45 -1.22
CA PHE A 280 4.21 -9.97 0.15
C PHE A 280 4.38 -8.89 1.23
N GLY A 281 4.56 -7.64 0.84
CA GLY A 281 4.90 -6.54 1.75
C GLY A 281 6.38 -6.51 2.16
N ILE A 282 6.74 -5.44 2.88
CA ILE A 282 8.13 -5.15 3.27
C ILE A 282 8.70 -6.20 4.23
N SER A 283 10.04 -6.28 4.27
CA SER A 283 10.80 -7.17 5.16
C SER A 283 11.88 -6.42 5.94
N ASN A 284 11.64 -5.14 6.20
CA ASN A 284 12.55 -4.27 6.93
C ASN A 284 11.93 -3.78 8.23
N GLU A 285 12.80 -3.43 9.15
CA GLU A 285 12.55 -2.70 10.40
C GLU A 285 13.45 -1.46 10.43
N ASP A 286 13.34 -0.64 11.46
CA ASP A 286 14.18 0.55 11.68
C ASP A 286 14.33 1.42 10.41
N ARG A 287 13.21 1.88 9.85
CA ARG A 287 13.17 2.76 8.66
C ARG A 287 14.02 2.21 7.49
N GLY A 288 14.01 0.90 7.27
CA GLY A 288 14.74 0.23 6.20
C GLY A 288 16.19 -0.16 6.53
N ARG A 289 16.71 0.20 7.69
CA ARG A 289 18.10 -0.06 8.09
C ARG A 289 18.35 -1.52 8.52
N TYR A 290 17.35 -2.16 9.09
CA TYR A 290 17.43 -3.58 9.43
C TYR A 290 16.64 -4.41 8.42
N LEU A 291 17.29 -5.41 7.81
CA LEU A 291 16.67 -6.35 6.90
C LEU A 291 16.43 -7.68 7.61
N ASN A 292 15.19 -8.14 7.65
CA ASN A 292 14.86 -9.50 8.12
C ASN A 292 15.16 -10.51 7.00
N GLU A 293 16.39 -10.99 6.97
CA GLU A 293 16.90 -11.91 5.93
C GLU A 293 16.08 -13.21 5.84
N GLY A 294 15.69 -13.78 7.00
CA GLY A 294 14.87 -14.99 7.06
C GLY A 294 13.53 -14.81 6.37
N LEU A 295 12.88 -13.67 6.59
CA LEU A 295 11.61 -13.32 5.95
C LEU A 295 11.77 -13.10 4.43
N VAL A 296 12.86 -12.43 4.01
CA VAL A 296 13.18 -12.27 2.58
C VAL A 296 13.38 -13.63 1.92
N LEU A 297 14.19 -14.50 2.50
CA LEU A 297 14.48 -15.83 1.96
C LEU A 297 13.20 -16.69 1.86
N GLN A 298 12.32 -16.61 2.86
CA GLN A 298 11.01 -17.28 2.83
C GLN A 298 10.16 -16.80 1.64
N LYS A 299 10.01 -15.47 1.47
CA LYS A 299 9.24 -14.87 0.37
C LYS A 299 9.87 -15.17 -0.99
N CYS A 300 11.20 -15.10 -1.11
CA CYS A 300 11.92 -15.51 -2.33
C CYS A 300 11.74 -16.99 -2.64
N GLY A 301 11.67 -17.85 -1.62
CA GLY A 301 11.40 -19.28 -1.76
C GLY A 301 10.02 -19.56 -2.38
N MET A 302 9.06 -18.66 -2.20
CA MET A 302 7.74 -18.70 -2.84
C MET A 302 7.71 -18.03 -4.24
N GLY A 303 8.88 -17.73 -4.82
CA GLY A 303 8.98 -17.20 -6.19
C GLY A 303 9.09 -15.68 -6.28
N GLY A 304 9.08 -14.96 -5.16
CA GLY A 304 9.16 -13.50 -5.16
C GLY A 304 10.55 -12.95 -5.47
N ARG A 305 10.60 -11.69 -5.91
CA ARG A 305 11.81 -10.88 -6.13
C ARG A 305 11.61 -9.48 -5.55
N ALA A 306 12.71 -8.80 -5.30
CA ALA A 306 12.71 -7.53 -4.60
C ALA A 306 12.16 -6.39 -5.45
N ILE A 307 11.37 -5.54 -4.81
CA ILE A 307 11.08 -4.16 -5.18
C ILE A 307 11.36 -3.27 -3.98
N VAL A 308 11.39 -1.95 -4.16
CA VAL A 308 11.63 -1.01 -3.07
C VAL A 308 10.44 -0.08 -2.84
N TYR A 309 10.21 0.24 -1.58
CA TYR A 309 9.30 1.27 -1.10
C TYR A 309 10.14 2.42 -0.57
N ASN A 310 10.18 3.51 -1.32
CA ASN A 310 11.05 4.63 -1.06
C ASN A 310 10.31 5.78 -0.38
N THR A 311 10.97 6.40 0.60
CA THR A 311 10.54 7.66 1.21
C THR A 311 11.61 8.71 1.01
N TYR A 312 11.19 9.83 0.49
CA TYR A 312 12.04 10.99 0.24
C TYR A 312 11.71 12.12 1.22
N LYS A 313 12.68 12.96 1.46
CA LYS A 313 12.56 14.17 2.26
C LYS A 313 12.95 15.37 1.42
N ILE A 314 12.09 16.39 1.39
CA ILE A 314 12.39 17.69 0.79
C ILE A 314 12.43 18.73 1.91
N THR A 315 13.52 19.49 1.98
CA THR A 315 13.58 20.71 2.80
C THR A 315 13.10 21.87 1.93
N LEU A 316 12.03 22.51 2.35
CA LEU A 316 11.42 23.66 1.67
C LEU A 316 12.14 24.93 2.13
N ARG A 317 13.15 25.38 1.34
CA ARG A 317 13.94 26.58 1.61
C ARG A 317 13.42 27.80 0.87
#